data_ece763390377e1682f9d18bfcf948130
#
_entry.id   ece763390377e1682f9d18bfcf948130
#
_cell.length_a   1.000
_cell.length_b   1.000
_cell.length_c   1.000
_cell.angle_alpha   90.00
_cell.angle_beta   90.00
_cell.angle_gamma   90.00
#
_symmetry.space_group_name_H-M   'P 1'
#
loop_
_entity.id
_entity.type
_entity.pdbx_description
1 polymer ?
#
loop_
_entity_poly.entity_id
_entity_poly.type
_entity_poly.pdbx_seq_one_letter_code
_entity_poly.pdbx_strand_id
1 'polypeptide(L)'
;MKKITTLFSITLLIAFISSCVILSPKKYKALLAKQDSLNTGWTEAQLNGETLEQRISRLRKDTADLNGKLSDLNAQYEEMEGNYLKLKSNSSTEINKLSGNLSKLSDDLKKREQRLKEVEEILRKRDEATNQLKAKLQEALLGFTKNGLTVEVKNGKVYVSLTDKLLFPSGSIIIDEKGKQALTQLAKVLKQQPEINIAVEGHTDSQKINNLGQIKDNWDLSVLRSTSVVRFLTEEQKVESVRMTATGKGEFQPLGSNANAESRSKNRRIEIVLSPKLDELYDLIKQ
;
A
#
# COMPACT_ATOMS: atom_id res chain seq x y z
N MET A 1 -29.27 13.38 54.54
CA MET A 1 -29.13 12.82 53.19
C MET A 1 -27.83 13.23 52.50
N LYS A 2 -27.29 14.45 52.58
CA LYS A 2 -26.03 14.88 51.92
C LYS A 2 -24.77 14.15 52.37
N LYS A 3 -24.67 13.66 53.63
CA LYS A 3 -23.48 12.96 54.14
C LYS A 3 -23.39 11.49 53.68
N ILE A 4 -24.51 10.86 53.33
CA ILE A 4 -24.56 9.46 52.86
C ILE A 4 -24.15 9.41 51.35
N THR A 5 -24.54 10.42 50.58
CA THR A 5 -24.20 10.53 49.16
C THR A 5 -22.70 10.80 48.95
N THR A 6 -22.07 11.59 49.85
CA THR A 6 -20.61 11.83 49.78
C THR A 6 -19.81 10.60 50.18
N LEU A 7 -20.26 9.79 51.15
CA LEU A 7 -19.58 8.56 51.52
C LEU A 7 -19.67 7.49 50.42
N PHE A 8 -20.80 7.38 49.74
CA PHE A 8 -20.99 6.46 48.63
C PHE A 8 -20.18 6.87 47.40
N SER A 9 -20.01 8.19 47.17
CA SER A 9 -19.16 8.71 46.09
C SER A 9 -17.67 8.44 46.35
N ILE A 10 -17.21 8.51 47.60
CA ILE A 10 -15.80 8.23 47.99
C ILE A 10 -15.49 6.73 47.90
N THR A 11 -16.40 5.85 48.31
CA THR A 11 -16.23 4.39 48.21
C THR A 11 -16.25 3.94 46.76
N LEU A 12 -17.03 4.56 45.88
CA LEU A 12 -17.02 4.28 44.44
C LEU A 12 -15.71 4.73 43.79
N LEU A 13 -15.15 5.87 44.24
CA LEU A 13 -13.86 6.39 43.73
C LEU A 13 -12.67 5.47 44.15
N ILE A 14 -12.69 4.91 45.35
CA ILE A 14 -11.64 3.99 45.85
C ILE A 14 -11.71 2.63 45.16
N ALA A 15 -12.88 2.15 44.75
CA ALA A 15 -13.03 0.92 43.99
C ALA A 15 -12.43 0.98 42.58
N PHE A 16 -12.30 2.20 42.02
CA PHE A 16 -11.63 2.40 40.70
C PHE A 16 -10.09 2.38 40.78
N ILE A 17 -9.49 2.54 41.95
CA ILE A 17 -8.03 2.64 42.10
C ILE A 17 -7.38 1.26 42.36
N SER A 18 -8.15 0.24 42.70
CA SER A 18 -7.62 -1.08 43.12
C SER A 18 -7.48 -2.13 42.00
N SER A 19 -7.59 -1.72 40.74
CA SER A 19 -7.34 -2.61 39.59
C SER A 19 -5.95 -2.43 39.00
N CYS A 20 -4.92 -2.28 39.84
CA CYS A 20 -3.54 -2.42 39.39
C CYS A 20 -3.17 -3.91 39.31
N VAL A 21 -3.33 -4.49 38.15
CA VAL A 21 -2.79 -5.81 37.87
C VAL A 21 -1.27 -5.70 37.82
N ILE A 22 -0.57 -6.22 38.85
CA ILE A 22 0.90 -6.29 38.87
C ILE A 22 1.32 -7.39 37.89
N LEU A 23 1.59 -6.99 36.67
CA LEU A 23 2.16 -7.90 35.67
C LEU A 23 3.66 -8.07 35.89
N SER A 24 4.17 -9.31 35.71
CA SER A 24 5.62 -9.50 35.66
C SER A 24 6.23 -8.68 34.48
N PRO A 25 7.48 -8.20 34.60
CA PRO A 25 8.12 -7.38 33.57
C PRO A 25 8.09 -8.04 32.17
N LYS A 26 8.12 -9.37 32.13
CA LYS A 26 8.05 -10.16 30.90
C LYS A 26 6.65 -10.13 30.26
N LYS A 27 5.61 -10.25 31.09
CA LYS A 27 4.20 -10.12 30.62
C LYS A 27 3.84 -8.70 30.26
N TYR A 28 4.37 -7.71 31.00
CA TYR A 28 4.16 -6.29 30.70
C TYR A 28 4.76 -5.91 29.32
N LYS A 29 6.03 -6.35 29.04
CA LYS A 29 6.66 -6.14 27.73
C LYS A 29 5.91 -6.83 26.58
N ALA A 30 5.43 -8.07 26.82
CA ALA A 30 4.62 -8.78 25.81
C ALA A 30 3.27 -8.10 25.56
N LEU A 31 2.66 -7.53 26.63
CA LEU A 31 1.41 -6.76 26.49
C LEU A 31 1.64 -5.44 25.74
N LEU A 32 2.75 -4.74 26.02
CA LEU A 32 3.14 -3.51 25.30
C LEU A 32 3.35 -3.79 23.80
N ALA A 33 4.11 -4.84 23.47
CA ALA A 33 4.32 -5.24 22.08
C ALA A 33 3.00 -5.63 21.36
N LYS A 34 2.10 -6.30 22.11
CA LYS A 34 0.75 -6.62 21.60
C LYS A 34 -0.12 -5.38 21.47
N GLN A 35 0.02 -4.44 22.39
CA GLN A 35 -0.66 -3.12 22.33
C GLN A 35 -0.19 -2.32 21.13
N ASP A 36 1.13 -2.26 20.86
CA ASP A 36 1.68 -1.55 19.71
C ASP A 36 1.26 -2.20 18.38
N SER A 37 1.29 -3.54 18.29
CA SER A 37 0.77 -4.28 17.14
C SER A 37 -0.74 -4.09 16.94
N LEU A 38 -1.51 -4.05 18.02
CA LEU A 38 -2.93 -3.75 17.97
C LEU A 38 -3.20 -2.28 17.62
N ASN A 39 -2.35 -1.37 18.11
CA ASN A 39 -2.47 0.07 17.82
C ASN A 39 -2.14 0.36 16.34
N THR A 40 -1.10 -0.30 15.79
CA THR A 40 -0.79 -0.23 14.35
C THR A 40 -1.91 -0.84 13.50
N GLY A 41 -2.36 -2.04 13.86
CA GLY A 41 -3.50 -2.66 13.18
C GLY A 41 -4.82 -1.86 13.34
N TRP A 42 -4.99 -1.21 14.50
CA TRP A 42 -6.11 -0.33 14.75
C TRP A 42 -6.04 0.95 13.89
N THR A 43 -4.86 1.60 13.81
CA THR A 43 -4.67 2.79 12.96
C THR A 43 -4.84 2.48 11.48
N GLU A 44 -4.33 1.33 11.01
CA GLU A 44 -4.57 0.86 9.63
C GLU A 44 -6.05 0.52 9.39
N ALA A 45 -6.70 -0.17 10.32
CA ALA A 45 -8.12 -0.49 10.25
C ALA A 45 -8.98 0.78 10.31
N GLN A 46 -8.58 1.77 11.11
CA GLN A 46 -9.25 3.07 11.23
C GLN A 46 -9.09 3.86 9.92
N LEU A 47 -7.89 3.91 9.35
CA LEU A 47 -7.63 4.57 8.05
C LEU A 47 -8.40 3.88 6.91
N ASN A 48 -8.42 2.54 6.92
CA ASN A 48 -9.23 1.75 5.99
C ASN A 48 -10.74 1.94 6.24
N GLY A 49 -11.14 2.05 7.52
CA GLY A 49 -12.51 2.36 7.93
C GLY A 49 -12.94 3.73 7.42
N GLU A 50 -12.14 4.77 7.64
CA GLU A 50 -12.41 6.13 7.16
C GLU A 50 -12.49 6.19 5.62
N THR A 51 -11.59 5.47 4.92
CA THR A 51 -11.64 5.39 3.45
C THR A 51 -12.86 4.61 2.95
N LEU A 52 -13.26 3.55 3.67
CA LEU A 52 -14.49 2.79 3.38
C LEU A 52 -15.75 3.62 3.70
N GLU A 53 -15.76 4.35 4.82
CA GLU A 53 -16.87 5.25 5.17
C GLU A 53 -17.02 6.38 4.15
N GLN A 54 -15.89 6.97 3.69
CA GLN A 54 -15.92 7.95 2.61
C GLN A 54 -16.45 7.34 1.31
N ARG A 55 -16.06 6.09 1.00
CA ARG A 55 -16.57 5.35 -0.16
C ARG A 55 -18.05 4.99 -0.03
N ILE A 56 -18.46 4.56 1.16
CA ILE A 56 -19.88 4.29 1.48
C ILE A 56 -20.68 5.59 1.42
N SER A 57 -20.13 6.70 1.93
CA SER A 57 -20.76 8.01 1.85
C SER A 57 -20.93 8.47 0.40
N ARG A 58 -19.91 8.29 -0.46
CA ARG A 58 -20.02 8.54 -1.91
C ARG A 58 -21.07 7.66 -2.56
N LEU A 59 -21.02 6.36 -2.33
CA LEU A 59 -21.97 5.41 -2.90
C LEU A 59 -23.40 5.69 -2.41
N ARG A 60 -23.58 6.09 -1.15
CA ARG A 60 -24.87 6.53 -0.63
C ARG A 60 -25.34 7.81 -1.29
N LYS A 61 -24.44 8.76 -1.52
CA LYS A 61 -24.74 10.00 -2.25
C LYS A 61 -25.11 9.71 -3.70
N ASP A 62 -24.35 8.86 -4.38
CA ASP A 62 -24.61 8.42 -5.75
C ASP A 62 -25.92 7.63 -5.83
N THR A 63 -26.22 6.79 -4.82
CA THR A 63 -27.50 6.04 -4.73
C THR A 63 -28.67 6.97 -4.42
N ALA A 64 -28.46 7.97 -3.55
CA ALA A 64 -29.47 8.98 -3.26
C ALA A 64 -29.70 9.88 -4.48
N ASP A 65 -28.64 10.27 -5.20
CA ASP A 65 -28.69 11.03 -6.44
C ASP A 65 -29.36 10.22 -7.57
N LEU A 66 -29.03 8.91 -7.68
CA LEU A 66 -29.72 7.97 -8.57
C LEU A 66 -31.20 7.79 -8.21
N ASN A 67 -31.51 7.66 -6.91
CA ASN A 67 -32.90 7.56 -6.45
C ASN A 67 -33.66 8.87 -6.68
N GLY A 68 -32.99 10.04 -6.51
CA GLY A 68 -33.53 11.33 -6.89
C GLY A 68 -33.80 11.42 -8.40
N LYS A 69 -32.79 11.01 -9.22
CA LYS A 69 -32.95 10.95 -10.69
C LYS A 69 -34.02 9.94 -11.12
N LEU A 70 -34.14 8.83 -10.39
CA LEU A 70 -35.17 7.81 -10.64
C LEU A 70 -36.57 8.34 -10.29
N SER A 71 -36.68 9.09 -9.18
CA SER A 71 -37.89 9.79 -8.77
C SER A 71 -38.26 10.87 -9.77
N ASP A 72 -37.25 11.66 -10.21
CA ASP A 72 -37.46 12.70 -11.23
C ASP A 72 -37.81 12.08 -12.60
N LEU A 73 -37.18 10.95 -12.96
CA LEU A 73 -37.49 10.23 -14.18
C LEU A 73 -38.91 9.59 -14.13
N ASN A 74 -39.32 9.07 -12.94
CA ASN A 74 -40.66 8.57 -12.74
C ASN A 74 -41.71 9.68 -12.81
N ALA A 75 -41.44 10.85 -12.18
CA ALA A 75 -42.33 12.00 -12.27
C ALA A 75 -42.47 12.52 -13.71
N GLN A 76 -41.35 12.56 -14.47
CA GLN A 76 -41.39 12.91 -15.90
C GLN A 76 -42.12 11.87 -16.71
N TYR A 77 -41.98 10.57 -16.38
CA TYR A 77 -42.72 9.50 -17.03
C TYR A 77 -44.22 9.58 -16.77
N GLU A 78 -44.65 9.81 -15.52
CA GLU A 78 -46.08 9.98 -15.15
C GLU A 78 -46.67 11.25 -15.77
N GLU A 79 -45.91 12.37 -15.79
CA GLU A 79 -46.32 13.60 -16.45
C GLU A 79 -46.45 13.36 -17.98
N MET A 80 -45.51 12.60 -18.53
CA MET A 80 -45.48 12.25 -19.94
C MET A 80 -46.61 11.25 -20.30
N GLU A 81 -46.90 10.29 -19.42
CA GLU A 81 -48.03 9.39 -19.56
C GLU A 81 -49.33 10.18 -19.45
N GLY A 82 -49.43 11.09 -18.48
CA GLY A 82 -50.54 12.04 -18.37
C GLY A 82 -50.68 12.94 -19.58
N ASN A 83 -49.55 13.43 -20.11
CA ASN A 83 -49.48 14.19 -21.34
C ASN A 83 -49.74 13.34 -22.58
N TYR A 84 -49.22 12.08 -22.60
CA TYR A 84 -49.54 11.12 -23.66
C TYR A 84 -51.03 10.78 -23.72
N LEU A 85 -51.67 10.58 -22.56
CA LEU A 85 -53.10 10.36 -22.47
C LEU A 85 -53.87 11.62 -22.93
N LYS A 86 -53.36 12.84 -22.64
CA LYS A 86 -53.88 14.10 -23.16
C LYS A 86 -53.49 14.36 -24.61
N LEU A 87 -52.32 13.90 -25.00
CA LEU A 87 -51.71 14.13 -26.32
C LEU A 87 -51.95 13.00 -27.33
N LYS A 88 -52.87 12.05 -27.04
CA LYS A 88 -53.27 11.03 -28.00
C LYS A 88 -53.72 11.59 -29.37
N SER A 89 -53.77 12.94 -29.46
CA SER A 89 -54.05 13.63 -30.69
C SER A 89 -52.88 14.45 -31.27
N ASN A 90 -51.77 14.67 -30.51
CA ASN A 90 -50.70 15.56 -31.01
C ASN A 90 -49.28 15.02 -30.69
N SER A 91 -48.61 14.65 -31.71
CA SER A 91 -47.21 14.84 -31.97
C SER A 91 -46.19 13.71 -31.63
N SER A 92 -45.66 13.21 -32.73
CA SER A 92 -44.47 12.37 -32.88
C SER A 92 -43.15 13.05 -32.42
N THR A 93 -43.16 14.35 -32.15
CA THR A 93 -41.95 15.15 -31.87
C THR A 93 -41.39 14.88 -30.46
N GLU A 94 -42.24 14.66 -29.45
CA GLU A 94 -41.79 14.39 -28.09
C GLU A 94 -41.29 12.99 -27.91
N ILE A 95 -41.88 12.00 -28.61
CA ILE A 95 -41.43 10.61 -28.62
C ILE A 95 -40.02 10.50 -29.21
N ASN A 96 -39.75 11.27 -30.31
CA ASN A 96 -38.42 11.32 -30.92
C ASN A 96 -37.35 11.92 -29.99
N LYS A 97 -37.71 12.93 -29.20
CA LYS A 97 -36.81 13.57 -28.22
C LYS A 97 -36.46 12.62 -27.07
N LEU A 98 -37.43 11.86 -26.60
CA LEU A 98 -37.25 10.86 -25.54
C LEU A 98 -36.39 9.68 -26.03
N SER A 99 -36.65 9.19 -27.25
CA SER A 99 -35.86 8.13 -27.89
C SER A 99 -34.40 8.54 -28.05
N GLY A 100 -34.15 9.83 -28.40
CA GLY A 100 -32.79 10.37 -28.48
C GLY A 100 -32.06 10.42 -27.15
N ASN A 101 -32.78 10.72 -26.04
CA ASN A 101 -32.20 10.74 -24.70
C ASN A 101 -31.89 9.33 -24.16
N LEU A 102 -32.76 8.37 -24.43
CA LEU A 102 -32.54 6.95 -24.09
C LEU A 102 -31.36 6.36 -24.88
N SER A 103 -31.22 6.70 -26.16
CA SER A 103 -30.06 6.30 -26.95
C SER A 103 -28.75 6.83 -26.36
N LYS A 104 -28.71 8.11 -25.98
CA LYS A 104 -27.51 8.72 -25.35
C LYS A 104 -27.15 8.05 -24.02
N LEU A 105 -28.15 7.72 -23.19
CA LEU A 105 -27.91 7.06 -21.90
C LEU A 105 -27.42 5.61 -22.10
N SER A 106 -27.97 4.91 -23.10
CA SER A 106 -27.52 3.56 -23.46
C SER A 106 -26.09 3.57 -23.99
N ASP A 107 -25.74 4.57 -24.81
CA ASP A 107 -24.37 4.73 -25.33
C ASP A 107 -23.36 5.05 -24.21
N ASP A 108 -23.77 5.82 -23.21
CA ASP A 108 -22.92 6.16 -22.05
C ASP A 108 -22.68 4.94 -21.15
N LEU A 109 -23.71 4.14 -20.87
CA LEU A 109 -23.58 2.88 -20.14
C LEU A 109 -22.64 1.91 -20.87
N LYS A 110 -22.82 1.76 -22.17
CA LYS A 110 -21.98 0.88 -23.00
C LYS A 110 -20.51 1.33 -22.99
N LYS A 111 -20.25 2.62 -23.03
CA LYS A 111 -18.89 3.19 -22.90
C LYS A 111 -18.28 2.89 -21.54
N ARG A 112 -19.05 3.01 -20.45
CA ARG A 112 -18.58 2.72 -19.10
C ARG A 112 -18.26 1.24 -18.90
N GLU A 113 -19.11 0.36 -19.41
CA GLU A 113 -18.86 -1.09 -19.37
C GLU A 113 -17.60 -1.48 -20.16
N GLN A 114 -17.39 -0.87 -21.30
CA GLN A 114 -16.20 -1.11 -22.11
C GLN A 114 -14.93 -0.63 -21.39
N ARG A 115 -14.95 0.56 -20.80
CA ARG A 115 -13.85 1.07 -19.98
C ARG A 115 -13.54 0.15 -18.79
N LEU A 116 -14.56 -0.38 -18.15
CA LEU A 116 -14.39 -1.27 -17.00
C LEU A 116 -13.66 -2.55 -17.42
N LYS A 117 -14.04 -3.14 -18.54
CA LYS A 117 -13.35 -4.30 -19.12
C LYS A 117 -11.90 -4.02 -19.49
N GLU A 118 -11.62 -2.84 -20.03
CA GLU A 118 -10.25 -2.43 -20.36
C GLU A 118 -9.38 -2.29 -19.10
N VAL A 119 -9.91 -1.69 -18.04
CA VAL A 119 -9.22 -1.58 -16.74
C VAL A 119 -8.98 -2.96 -16.11
N GLU A 120 -9.98 -3.84 -16.12
CA GLU A 120 -9.85 -5.22 -15.62
C GLU A 120 -8.75 -5.98 -16.36
N GLU A 121 -8.71 -5.86 -17.68
CA GLU A 121 -7.68 -6.54 -18.50
C GLU A 121 -6.26 -6.00 -18.22
N ILE A 122 -6.11 -4.70 -18.02
CA ILE A 122 -4.81 -4.10 -17.65
C ILE A 122 -4.36 -4.60 -16.27
N LEU A 123 -5.28 -4.64 -15.31
CA LEU A 123 -4.98 -5.16 -13.97
C LEU A 123 -4.57 -6.63 -14.01
N ARG A 124 -5.27 -7.45 -14.79
CA ARG A 124 -4.94 -8.85 -14.99
C ARG A 124 -3.54 -9.03 -15.59
N LYS A 125 -3.23 -8.30 -16.65
CA LYS A 125 -1.89 -8.33 -17.28
C LYS A 125 -0.79 -7.91 -16.33
N ARG A 126 -1.05 -6.87 -15.53
CA ARG A 126 -0.12 -6.41 -14.49
C ARG A 126 0.15 -7.49 -13.45
N ASP A 127 -0.90 -8.16 -12.96
CA ASP A 127 -0.76 -9.19 -11.95
C ASP A 127 -0.04 -10.43 -12.50
N GLU A 128 -0.29 -10.80 -13.75
CA GLU A 128 0.44 -11.85 -14.46
C GLU A 128 1.93 -11.49 -14.62
N ALA A 129 2.23 -10.28 -15.09
CA ALA A 129 3.61 -9.82 -15.24
C ALA A 129 4.35 -9.78 -13.90
N THR A 130 3.67 -9.33 -12.83
CA THR A 130 4.20 -9.31 -11.47
C THR A 130 4.54 -10.72 -10.97
N ASN A 131 3.66 -11.69 -11.20
CA ASN A 131 3.88 -13.08 -10.80
C ASN A 131 4.99 -13.74 -11.63
N GLN A 132 5.08 -13.48 -12.92
CA GLN A 132 6.18 -13.96 -13.77
C GLN A 132 7.52 -13.37 -13.33
N LEU A 133 7.56 -12.08 -13.01
CA LEU A 133 8.75 -11.43 -12.48
C LEU A 133 9.19 -12.06 -11.16
N LYS A 134 8.24 -12.30 -10.23
CA LYS A 134 8.52 -13.00 -8.98
C LYS A 134 9.16 -14.36 -9.23
N ALA A 135 8.60 -15.17 -10.12
CA ALA A 135 9.11 -16.51 -10.43
C ALA A 135 10.55 -16.45 -10.98
N LYS A 136 10.81 -15.57 -11.94
CA LYS A 136 12.17 -15.37 -12.51
C LYS A 136 13.17 -14.93 -11.44
N LEU A 137 12.77 -14.05 -10.53
CA LEU A 137 13.62 -13.60 -9.45
C LEU A 137 13.88 -14.69 -8.41
N GLN A 138 12.87 -15.47 -8.06
CA GLN A 138 13.04 -16.62 -7.16
C GLN A 138 14.02 -17.64 -7.73
N GLU A 139 13.92 -17.96 -9.02
CA GLU A 139 14.84 -18.86 -9.70
C GLU A 139 16.27 -18.30 -9.73
N ALA A 140 16.45 -17.06 -10.19
CA ALA A 140 17.76 -16.42 -10.31
C ALA A 140 18.46 -16.21 -8.95
N LEU A 141 17.70 -16.05 -7.88
CA LEU A 141 18.20 -15.73 -6.55
C LEU A 141 18.13 -16.92 -5.56
N LEU A 142 17.80 -18.14 -6.05
CA LEU A 142 17.60 -19.33 -5.21
C LEU A 142 18.83 -19.63 -4.33
N GLY A 143 20.05 -19.42 -4.85
CA GLY A 143 21.30 -19.64 -4.12
C GLY A 143 21.51 -18.72 -2.91
N PHE A 144 20.78 -17.62 -2.81
CA PHE A 144 20.92 -16.61 -1.75
C PHE A 144 19.81 -16.66 -0.69
N THR A 145 18.79 -17.47 -0.86
CA THR A 145 17.65 -17.57 0.08
C THR A 145 18.09 -18.01 1.49
N LYS A 146 19.04 -18.94 1.58
CA LYS A 146 19.63 -19.37 2.87
C LYS A 146 20.44 -18.27 3.56
N ASN A 147 20.84 -17.25 2.82
CA ASN A 147 21.65 -16.13 3.31
C ASN A 147 20.81 -14.90 3.68
N GLY A 148 19.49 -15.02 3.72
CA GLY A 148 18.59 -13.94 4.14
C GLY A 148 18.06 -13.08 2.98
N LEU A 149 17.93 -13.67 1.79
CA LEU A 149 17.21 -13.05 0.67
C LEU A 149 15.81 -13.65 0.55
N THR A 150 14.78 -12.79 0.42
CA THR A 150 13.40 -13.21 0.18
C THR A 150 12.79 -12.45 -1.00
N VAL A 151 11.84 -13.08 -1.69
CA VAL A 151 11.09 -12.46 -2.81
C VAL A 151 9.60 -12.64 -2.57
N GLU A 152 8.89 -11.53 -2.38
CA GLU A 152 7.47 -11.51 -2.07
C GLU A 152 6.71 -10.56 -3.01
N VAL A 153 5.41 -10.83 -3.21
CA VAL A 153 4.49 -9.90 -3.89
C VAL A 153 3.55 -9.28 -2.87
N LYS A 154 3.51 -7.95 -2.85
CA LYS A 154 2.61 -7.17 -2.00
C LYS A 154 2.06 -6.00 -2.81
N ASN A 155 0.74 -5.83 -2.83
CA ASN A 155 0.08 -4.68 -3.48
C ASN A 155 0.48 -4.49 -4.96
N GLY A 156 0.61 -5.58 -5.72
CA GLY A 156 0.98 -5.54 -7.13
C GLY A 156 2.43 -5.11 -7.41
N LYS A 157 3.32 -5.18 -6.40
CA LYS A 157 4.76 -4.94 -6.52
C LYS A 157 5.53 -6.15 -6.03
N VAL A 158 6.71 -6.36 -6.59
CA VAL A 158 7.64 -7.40 -6.12
C VAL A 158 8.66 -6.77 -5.18
N TYR A 159 8.77 -7.34 -3.99
CA TYR A 159 9.75 -6.95 -2.98
C TYR A 159 10.86 -8.00 -2.93
N VAL A 160 12.07 -7.59 -3.23
CA VAL A 160 13.28 -8.39 -3.01
C VAL A 160 13.96 -7.85 -1.77
N SER A 161 13.85 -8.57 -0.65
CA SER A 161 14.43 -8.17 0.63
C SER A 161 15.77 -8.90 0.84
N LEU A 162 16.80 -8.13 1.13
CA LEU A 162 18.15 -8.61 1.41
C LEU A 162 18.57 -8.15 2.80
N THR A 163 18.93 -9.10 3.67
CA THR A 163 19.41 -8.74 5.01
C THR A 163 20.71 -7.94 4.95
N ASP A 164 20.91 -7.08 5.93
CA ASP A 164 22.14 -6.30 6.12
C ASP A 164 23.39 -7.19 6.07
N LYS A 165 23.37 -8.34 6.73
CA LYS A 165 24.51 -9.29 6.77
C LYS A 165 24.89 -9.87 5.41
N LEU A 166 23.96 -9.91 4.45
CA LEU A 166 24.25 -10.37 3.10
C LEU A 166 24.95 -9.27 2.30
N LEU A 167 24.56 -8.01 2.53
CA LEU A 167 24.98 -6.89 1.71
C LEU A 167 26.18 -6.13 2.27
N PHE A 168 26.27 -5.97 3.60
CA PHE A 168 27.24 -5.06 4.20
C PHE A 168 27.97 -5.69 5.40
N PRO A 169 29.27 -5.43 5.56
CA PRO A 169 29.93 -5.61 6.85
C PRO A 169 29.27 -4.73 7.91
N SER A 170 29.43 -5.11 9.18
CA SER A 170 28.82 -4.36 10.29
C SER A 170 29.25 -2.90 10.29
N GLY A 171 28.28 -1.98 10.35
CA GLY A 171 28.54 -0.53 10.34
C GLY A 171 29.01 0.03 9.01
N SER A 172 29.09 -0.78 7.94
CA SER A 172 29.57 -0.36 6.62
C SER A 172 28.42 0.06 5.69
N ILE A 173 28.75 0.92 4.73
CA ILE A 173 27.94 1.26 3.56
C ILE A 173 28.54 0.66 2.28
N ILE A 174 29.70 -0.03 2.39
CA ILE A 174 30.38 -0.68 1.26
C ILE A 174 29.81 -2.09 1.11
N ILE A 175 29.41 -2.43 -0.11
CA ILE A 175 28.76 -3.72 -0.39
C ILE A 175 29.83 -4.84 -0.35
N ASP A 176 29.54 -5.92 0.39
CA ASP A 176 30.36 -7.13 0.48
C ASP A 176 30.30 -7.95 -0.82
N GLU A 177 31.30 -8.80 -1.07
CA GLU A 177 31.38 -9.64 -2.27
C GLU A 177 30.15 -10.55 -2.46
N LYS A 178 29.61 -11.13 -1.39
CA LYS A 178 28.37 -11.93 -1.46
C LYS A 178 27.17 -11.07 -1.85
N GLY A 179 27.11 -9.85 -1.34
CA GLY A 179 26.10 -8.87 -1.71
C GLY A 179 26.19 -8.47 -3.18
N LYS A 180 27.43 -8.23 -3.68
CA LYS A 180 27.67 -7.93 -5.10
C LYS A 180 27.22 -9.09 -5.99
N GLN A 181 27.51 -10.33 -5.61
CA GLN A 181 27.07 -11.51 -6.37
C GLN A 181 25.54 -11.59 -6.46
N ALA A 182 24.83 -11.40 -5.34
CA ALA A 182 23.37 -11.42 -5.31
C ALA A 182 22.78 -10.28 -6.18
N LEU A 183 23.31 -9.06 -6.03
CA LEU A 183 22.90 -7.90 -6.82
C LEU A 183 23.21 -8.06 -8.31
N THR A 184 24.30 -8.72 -8.67
CA THR A 184 24.66 -9.05 -10.07
C THR A 184 23.62 -9.99 -10.69
N GLN A 185 23.17 -11.03 -9.98
CA GLN A 185 22.12 -11.92 -10.49
C GLN A 185 20.79 -11.16 -10.62
N LEU A 186 20.45 -10.35 -9.62
CA LEU A 186 19.27 -9.48 -9.71
C LEU A 186 19.34 -8.55 -10.92
N ALA A 187 20.48 -7.89 -11.15
CA ALA A 187 20.68 -6.98 -12.28
C ALA A 187 20.47 -7.66 -13.64
N LYS A 188 20.87 -8.94 -13.80
CA LYS A 188 20.61 -9.70 -15.02
C LYS A 188 19.10 -9.79 -15.33
N VAL A 189 18.30 -10.07 -14.31
CA VAL A 189 16.83 -10.13 -14.47
C VAL A 189 16.26 -8.74 -14.75
N LEU A 190 16.72 -7.70 -14.03
CA LEU A 190 16.23 -6.32 -14.18
C LEU A 190 16.52 -5.74 -15.58
N LYS A 191 17.65 -6.09 -16.19
CA LYS A 191 17.98 -5.68 -17.57
C LYS A 191 17.06 -6.31 -18.62
N GLN A 192 16.49 -7.47 -18.34
CA GLN A 192 15.52 -8.13 -19.22
C GLN A 192 14.10 -7.59 -19.05
N GLN A 193 13.88 -6.68 -18.12
CA GLN A 193 12.57 -6.13 -17.77
C GLN A 193 12.63 -4.59 -17.77
N PRO A 194 12.71 -3.92 -18.94
CA PRO A 194 12.90 -2.48 -19.03
C PRO A 194 11.68 -1.69 -18.51
N GLU A 195 10.50 -2.30 -18.53
CA GLU A 195 9.22 -1.68 -18.11
C GLU A 195 8.97 -1.69 -16.59
N ILE A 196 10.04 -1.85 -15.78
CA ILE A 196 9.92 -1.90 -14.32
C ILE A 196 10.69 -0.75 -13.70
N ASN A 197 10.02 0.03 -12.85
CA ASN A 197 10.63 1.00 -11.97
C ASN A 197 11.18 0.30 -10.71
N ILE A 198 12.33 0.75 -10.24
CA ILE A 198 13.11 0.11 -9.18
C ILE A 198 13.34 1.12 -8.06
N ALA A 199 12.73 0.91 -6.90
CA ALA A 199 13.01 1.68 -5.71
C ALA A 199 13.83 0.83 -4.73
N VAL A 200 14.98 1.35 -4.31
CA VAL A 200 15.83 0.72 -3.29
C VAL A 200 15.58 1.41 -1.96
N GLU A 201 15.03 0.68 -1.01
CA GLU A 201 14.65 1.19 0.31
C GLU A 201 15.57 0.62 1.39
N GLY A 202 16.27 1.50 2.11
CA GLY A 202 17.13 1.12 3.24
C GLY A 202 16.35 1.15 4.55
N HIS A 203 16.53 0.10 5.37
CA HIS A 203 15.92 -0.01 6.70
C HIS A 203 16.99 -0.34 7.74
N THR A 204 16.82 0.21 8.93
CA THR A 204 17.65 -0.07 10.10
C THR A 204 16.83 -0.69 11.23
N ASP A 205 17.49 -1.12 12.26
CA ASP A 205 16.86 -1.35 13.56
C ASP A 205 16.84 -0.06 14.39
N SER A 206 16.31 -0.13 15.60
CA SER A 206 16.21 1.03 16.52
C SER A 206 17.49 1.29 17.32
N GLN A 207 18.59 0.62 17.03
CA GLN A 207 19.85 0.92 17.72
C GLN A 207 20.44 2.22 17.21
N LYS A 208 20.80 3.09 18.17
CA LYS A 208 21.45 4.35 17.82
C LYS A 208 22.83 4.09 17.20
N ILE A 209 23.11 4.83 16.16
CA ILE A 209 24.41 4.83 15.51
C ILE A 209 25.36 5.71 16.33
N ASN A 210 26.52 5.16 16.68
CA ASN A 210 27.56 5.90 17.36
C ASN A 210 28.87 5.80 16.56
N ASN A 211 29.55 6.95 16.37
CA ASN A 211 30.89 7.03 15.80
C ASN A 211 31.07 6.48 14.36
N LEU A 212 30.11 6.69 13.48
CA LEU A 212 30.24 6.35 12.05
C LEU A 212 30.68 7.56 11.19
N GLY A 213 31.54 8.41 11.70
CA GLY A 213 32.07 9.55 10.97
C GLY A 213 31.01 10.59 10.62
N GLN A 214 30.67 10.76 9.33
CA GLN A 214 29.70 11.75 8.88
C GLN A 214 28.23 11.26 8.98
N ILE A 215 27.99 9.99 9.32
CA ILE A 215 26.65 9.41 9.44
C ILE A 215 26.10 9.79 10.82
N LYS A 216 25.04 10.59 10.86
CA LYS A 216 24.48 11.15 12.10
C LYS A 216 23.51 10.20 12.78
N ASP A 217 22.67 9.51 12.01
CA ASP A 217 21.58 8.70 12.54
C ASP A 217 21.15 7.56 11.57
N ASN A 218 20.10 6.87 11.91
CA ASN A 218 19.52 5.78 11.12
C ASN A 218 18.93 6.25 9.79
N TRP A 219 18.56 7.52 9.65
CA TRP A 219 18.14 8.08 8.37
C TRP A 219 19.31 8.13 7.40
N ASP A 220 20.43 8.74 7.82
CA ASP A 220 21.63 8.83 6.99
C ASP A 220 22.13 7.44 6.58
N LEU A 221 22.23 6.51 7.54
CA LEU A 221 22.69 5.15 7.24
C LEU A 221 21.80 4.46 6.23
N SER A 222 20.49 4.53 6.40
CA SER A 222 19.53 3.86 5.51
C SER A 222 19.57 4.41 4.09
N VAL A 223 19.66 5.75 3.95
CA VAL A 223 19.79 6.40 2.64
C VAL A 223 21.12 6.08 1.97
N LEU A 224 22.24 6.15 2.70
CA LEU A 224 23.56 5.89 2.14
C LEU A 224 23.69 4.44 1.66
N ARG A 225 23.13 3.48 2.40
CA ARG A 225 23.12 2.07 2.00
C ARG A 225 22.29 1.82 0.75
N SER A 226 21.10 2.42 0.66
CA SER A 226 20.29 2.31 -0.55
C SER A 226 20.97 2.97 -1.76
N THR A 227 21.64 4.11 -1.56
CA THR A 227 22.40 4.79 -2.59
C THR A 227 23.61 3.95 -3.04
N SER A 228 24.31 3.26 -2.13
CA SER A 228 25.41 2.34 -2.50
C SER A 228 24.91 1.20 -3.40
N VAL A 229 23.73 0.63 -3.09
CA VAL A 229 23.11 -0.40 -3.93
C VAL A 229 22.72 0.16 -5.29
N VAL A 230 22.12 1.36 -5.34
CA VAL A 230 21.75 2.02 -6.61
C VAL A 230 23.01 2.25 -7.47
N ARG A 231 24.08 2.79 -6.90
CA ARG A 231 25.34 3.00 -7.63
C ARG A 231 25.90 1.69 -8.18
N PHE A 232 25.96 0.64 -7.37
CA PHE A 232 26.41 -0.66 -7.84
C PHE A 232 25.58 -1.17 -9.03
N LEU A 233 24.26 -1.07 -8.95
CA LEU A 233 23.37 -1.52 -10.02
C LEU A 233 23.51 -0.66 -11.28
N THR A 234 23.71 0.65 -11.16
CA THR A 234 23.79 1.56 -12.31
C THR A 234 25.21 1.65 -12.90
N GLU A 235 26.22 1.83 -12.06
CA GLU A 235 27.61 2.09 -12.51
C GLU A 235 28.33 0.79 -12.89
N GLU A 236 28.22 -0.25 -12.06
CA GLU A 236 28.90 -1.52 -12.31
C GLU A 236 28.05 -2.48 -13.14
N GLN A 237 26.76 -2.61 -12.83
CA GLN A 237 25.87 -3.56 -13.50
C GLN A 237 25.13 -2.97 -14.71
N LYS A 238 25.25 -1.65 -14.98
CA LYS A 238 24.64 -0.98 -16.16
C LYS A 238 23.12 -1.11 -16.25
N VAL A 239 22.44 -1.11 -15.12
CA VAL A 239 20.99 -0.93 -15.06
C VAL A 239 20.68 0.56 -15.30
N GLU A 240 19.64 0.87 -16.07
CA GLU A 240 19.28 2.23 -16.45
C GLU A 240 18.95 3.10 -15.23
N SER A 241 19.70 4.20 -15.07
CA SER A 241 19.57 5.10 -13.89
C SER A 241 18.21 5.78 -13.80
N VAL A 242 17.56 6.06 -14.95
CA VAL A 242 16.23 6.70 -14.99
C VAL A 242 15.13 5.89 -14.28
N ARG A 243 15.34 4.57 -14.14
CA ARG A 243 14.42 3.64 -13.48
C ARG A 243 14.66 3.53 -11.99
N MET A 244 15.75 4.10 -11.48
CA MET A 244 16.22 3.86 -10.11
C MET A 244 15.83 4.99 -9.17
N THR A 245 15.40 4.61 -7.97
CA THR A 245 15.17 5.53 -6.85
C THR A 245 15.83 4.97 -5.61
N ALA A 246 16.60 5.79 -4.87
CA ALA A 246 17.14 5.44 -3.56
C ALA A 246 16.36 6.15 -2.47
N THR A 247 15.90 5.41 -1.45
CA THR A 247 15.18 5.96 -0.31
C THR A 247 15.67 5.34 1.00
N GLY A 248 15.58 6.09 2.09
CA GLY A 248 15.80 5.58 3.44
C GLY A 248 14.52 5.59 4.24
N LYS A 249 14.31 4.58 5.05
CA LYS A 249 13.16 4.44 5.97
C LYS A 249 13.60 4.52 7.44
N GLY A 250 14.92 4.56 7.70
CA GLY A 250 15.44 4.49 9.05
C GLY A 250 14.92 3.27 9.81
N GLU A 251 14.60 3.45 11.06
CA GLU A 251 14.04 2.43 11.97
C GLU A 251 12.51 2.37 12.00
N PHE A 252 11.82 3.22 11.22
CA PHE A 252 10.39 3.50 11.37
C PHE A 252 9.46 2.52 10.64
N GLN A 253 10.02 1.58 9.88
CA GLN A 253 9.24 0.52 9.22
C GLN A 253 9.81 -0.88 9.55
N PRO A 254 9.76 -1.29 10.83
CA PRO A 254 10.27 -2.58 11.25
C PRO A 254 9.37 -3.73 10.79
N LEU A 255 9.96 -4.87 10.40
CA LEU A 255 9.24 -6.13 10.14
C LEU A 255 8.85 -6.86 11.43
N GLY A 256 9.59 -6.63 12.49
CA GLY A 256 9.35 -7.22 13.80
C GLY A 256 9.81 -6.33 14.94
N SER A 257 9.54 -6.75 16.16
CA SER A 257 9.97 -6.02 17.37
C SER A 257 11.50 -5.85 17.41
N ASN A 258 11.96 -4.68 17.84
CA ASN A 258 13.38 -4.41 18.09
C ASN A 258 13.91 -4.99 19.42
N ALA A 259 13.12 -5.77 20.15
CA ALA A 259 13.44 -6.24 21.48
C ALA A 259 14.64 -7.20 21.54
N ASN A 260 14.81 -8.07 20.54
CA ASN A 260 15.89 -9.05 20.51
C ASN A 260 16.75 -8.93 19.26
N ALA A 261 17.95 -9.52 19.28
CA ALA A 261 18.93 -9.43 18.21
C ALA A 261 18.46 -10.08 16.90
N GLU A 262 17.69 -11.14 16.95
CA GLU A 262 17.19 -11.85 15.80
C GLU A 262 16.17 -10.96 15.01
N SER A 263 15.20 -10.39 15.72
CA SER A 263 14.22 -9.50 15.12
C SER A 263 14.87 -8.22 14.58
N ARG A 264 15.84 -7.64 15.31
CA ARG A 264 16.63 -6.49 14.80
C ARG A 264 17.36 -6.85 13.51
N SER A 265 17.90 -8.07 13.41
CA SER A 265 18.58 -8.51 12.17
C SER A 265 17.63 -8.55 10.95
N LYS A 266 16.35 -8.85 11.15
CA LYS A 266 15.33 -8.81 10.09
C LYS A 266 14.94 -7.37 9.73
N ASN A 267 14.98 -6.44 10.71
CA ASN A 267 14.70 -5.03 10.48
C ASN A 267 15.81 -4.36 9.67
N ARG A 268 17.08 -4.73 9.91
CA ARG A 268 18.22 -4.24 9.11
C ARG A 268 18.25 -4.95 7.77
N ARG A 269 17.74 -4.30 6.74
CA ARG A 269 17.60 -4.85 5.39
C ARG A 269 17.61 -3.76 4.32
N ILE A 270 17.83 -4.18 3.12
CA ILE A 270 17.51 -3.42 1.91
C ILE A 270 16.33 -4.11 1.23
N GLU A 271 15.29 -3.36 0.93
CA GLU A 271 14.19 -3.80 0.08
C GLU A 271 14.33 -3.18 -1.30
N ILE A 272 14.39 -4.02 -2.32
CA ILE A 272 14.33 -3.59 -3.71
C ILE A 272 12.91 -3.81 -4.18
N VAL A 273 12.18 -2.71 -4.34
CA VAL A 273 10.77 -2.68 -4.70
C VAL A 273 10.65 -2.49 -6.19
N LEU A 274 10.10 -3.48 -6.86
CA LEU A 274 9.93 -3.52 -8.30
C LEU A 274 8.46 -3.27 -8.63
N SER A 275 8.19 -2.20 -9.36
CA SER A 275 6.85 -1.82 -9.76
C SER A 275 6.76 -1.65 -11.27
N PRO A 276 5.77 -2.29 -11.93
CA PRO A 276 5.50 -2.03 -13.35
C PRO A 276 5.21 -0.55 -13.58
N LYS A 277 5.61 -0.02 -14.73
CA LYS A 277 5.15 1.29 -15.20
C LYS A 277 3.65 1.22 -15.43
N LEU A 278 2.93 2.24 -14.98
CA LEU A 278 1.47 2.32 -15.08
C LEU A 278 1.03 3.35 -16.14
N ASP A 279 1.88 3.62 -17.12
CA ASP A 279 1.64 4.66 -18.14
C ASP A 279 0.33 4.40 -18.89
N GLU A 280 0.05 3.16 -19.30
CA GLU A 280 -1.19 2.77 -19.96
C GLU A 280 -2.44 3.02 -19.09
N LEU A 281 -2.35 2.84 -17.77
CA LEU A 281 -3.45 3.11 -16.86
C LEU A 281 -3.69 4.62 -16.70
N TYR A 282 -2.62 5.41 -16.66
CA TYR A 282 -2.73 6.88 -16.60
C TYR A 282 -3.35 7.45 -17.87
N ASP A 283 -3.03 6.89 -19.03
CA ASP A 283 -3.57 7.35 -20.33
C ASP A 283 -5.07 7.06 -20.46
N LEU A 284 -5.52 5.91 -19.92
CA LEU A 284 -6.95 5.57 -19.85
C LEU A 284 -7.77 6.46 -18.91
N ILE A 285 -7.15 6.93 -17.81
CA ILE A 285 -7.84 7.79 -16.84
C ILE A 285 -7.98 9.23 -17.37
N LYS A 286 -7.10 9.67 -18.27
CA LYS A 286 -7.12 11.01 -18.84
C LYS A 286 -8.09 11.19 -20.01
N GLN A 287 -8.57 10.10 -20.60
CA GLN A 287 -9.60 10.11 -21.67
C GLN A 287 -11.02 10.06 -21.09
#